data_0212f6ba7bba0a1f0590456d3b015f21
#
_entry.id   0212f6ba7bba0a1f0590456d3b015f21
#
_cell.length_a   1.000
_cell.length_b   1.000
_cell.length_c   1.000
_cell.angle_alpha   90.00
_cell.angle_beta   90.00
_cell.angle_gamma   90.00
#
_symmetry.space_group_name_H-M   'P 1'
#
loop_
_entity.id
_entity.type
_entity.pdbx_description
1 polymer ?
#
loop_
_entity_poly.entity_id
_entity_poly.type
_entity_poly.pdbx_seq_one_letter_code
_entity_poly.pdbx_strand_id
1 'polypeptide(L)'
;MLKKNLNLILSIFKGYSLLRAYQIYECKNIKLKGNSIEFGAYKNKKRNFNNFFKGNSYCKLSNIYDYNHTDYVKLDLTKKFKLKKNSFNNIIIFNVLEHLPDTKNVFIEIKNILKKNGVVIGSTPFIYQIHGAPNDYFRFTKDFFYEHLKKKFKNVYVK
;
A
#
# COMPACT_ATOMS: atom_id res chain seq x y z
N MET A 1 15.12 10.15 -18.68
CA MET A 1 13.73 10.59 -18.96
C MET A 1 13.04 9.69 -19.98
N LEU A 2 13.61 9.41 -21.15
CA LEU A 2 13.01 8.56 -22.20
C LEU A 2 12.59 7.17 -21.72
N LYS A 3 13.45 6.43 -20.99
CA LYS A 3 13.18 5.08 -20.49
C LYS A 3 12.00 5.01 -19.50
N LYS A 4 11.79 6.08 -18.72
CA LYS A 4 10.63 6.20 -17.82
C LYS A 4 9.34 6.30 -18.62
N ASN A 5 9.31 7.21 -19.61
CA ASN A 5 8.13 7.44 -20.44
C ASN A 5 7.75 6.19 -21.25
N LEU A 6 8.72 5.48 -21.80
CA LEU A 6 8.49 4.23 -22.52
C LEU A 6 7.86 3.16 -21.63
N ASN A 7 8.36 2.99 -20.39
CA ASN A 7 7.79 2.02 -19.44
C ASN A 7 6.35 2.36 -19.03
N LEU A 8 6.02 3.64 -18.87
CA LEU A 8 4.66 4.08 -18.57
C LEU A 8 3.73 3.79 -19.75
N ILE A 9 4.14 4.15 -20.97
CA ILE A 9 3.39 3.89 -22.20
C ILE A 9 3.11 2.39 -22.35
N LEU A 10 4.13 1.55 -22.24
CA LEU A 10 3.96 0.08 -22.31
C LEU A 10 3.02 -0.48 -21.24
N SER A 11 2.99 0.12 -20.06
CA SER A 11 2.06 -0.29 -19.00
C SER A 11 0.61 0.09 -19.34
N ILE A 12 0.38 1.24 -19.96
CA ILE A 12 -0.95 1.66 -20.43
C ILE A 12 -1.44 0.71 -21.53
N PHE A 13 -0.60 0.34 -22.49
CA PHE A 13 -0.96 -0.66 -23.51
C PHE A 13 -1.29 -2.04 -22.93
N LYS A 14 -0.79 -2.37 -21.73
CA LYS A 14 -1.16 -3.57 -20.97
C LYS A 14 -2.47 -3.41 -20.17
N GLY A 15 -3.21 -2.32 -20.37
CA GLY A 15 -4.50 -2.06 -19.71
C GLY A 15 -4.41 -1.48 -18.30
N TYR A 16 -3.24 -0.97 -17.87
CA TYR A 16 -3.13 -0.26 -16.61
C TYR A 16 -3.55 1.21 -16.76
N SER A 17 -4.27 1.76 -15.77
CA SER A 17 -4.46 3.21 -15.68
C SER A 17 -3.13 3.94 -15.53
N LEU A 18 -3.06 5.22 -15.91
CA LEU A 18 -1.85 6.03 -15.76
C LEU A 18 -1.34 6.05 -14.31
N LEU A 19 -2.25 6.21 -13.34
CA LEU A 19 -1.92 6.15 -11.92
C LEU A 19 -1.23 4.82 -11.57
N ARG A 20 -1.86 3.70 -11.96
CA ARG A 20 -1.31 2.38 -11.66
C ARG A 20 0.03 2.12 -12.35
N ALA A 21 0.17 2.56 -13.60
CA ALA A 21 1.43 2.45 -14.33
C ALA A 21 2.57 3.20 -13.61
N TYR A 22 2.28 4.41 -13.09
CA TYR A 22 3.22 5.20 -12.32
C TYR A 22 3.57 4.53 -10.98
N GLN A 23 2.58 4.06 -10.24
CA GLN A 23 2.78 3.31 -8.98
C GLN A 23 3.68 2.09 -9.19
N ILE A 24 3.41 1.29 -10.22
CA ILE A 24 4.24 0.12 -10.58
C ILE A 24 5.67 0.53 -10.93
N TYR A 25 5.85 1.62 -11.67
CA TYR A 25 7.17 2.14 -11.99
C TYR A 25 7.98 2.50 -10.74
N GLU A 26 7.37 3.19 -9.79
CA GLU A 26 8.01 3.55 -8.52
C GLU A 26 8.35 2.29 -7.69
N CYS A 27 7.45 1.32 -7.59
CA CYS A 27 7.70 0.06 -6.88
C CYS A 27 8.92 -0.70 -7.43
N LYS A 28 9.12 -0.74 -8.75
CA LYS A 28 10.26 -1.41 -9.40
C LYS A 28 11.62 -0.82 -9.03
N ASN A 29 11.65 0.39 -8.50
CA ASN A 29 12.89 1.06 -8.06
C ASN A 29 13.19 0.85 -6.57
N ILE A 30 12.28 0.21 -5.83
CA ILE A 30 12.40 -0.03 -4.39
C ILE A 30 12.76 -1.49 -4.15
N LYS A 31 13.78 -1.73 -3.30
CA LYS A 31 14.17 -3.06 -2.85
C LYS A 31 13.64 -3.30 -1.44
N LEU A 32 12.77 -4.29 -1.26
CA LEU A 32 12.28 -4.73 0.04
C LEU A 32 13.13 -5.89 0.57
N LYS A 33 13.27 -5.96 1.89
CA LYS A 33 13.97 -7.05 2.58
C LYS A 33 13.10 -7.56 3.73
N GLY A 34 13.07 -8.87 3.92
CA GLY A 34 12.33 -9.52 5.01
C GLY A 34 10.81 -9.61 4.75
N ASN A 35 10.07 -9.88 5.81
CA ASN A 35 8.63 -10.16 5.74
C ASN A 35 7.84 -8.89 5.46
N SER A 36 6.90 -8.98 4.53
CA SER A 36 6.00 -7.89 4.15
C SER A 36 4.54 -8.25 4.43
N ILE A 37 3.69 -7.24 4.54
CA ILE A 37 2.24 -7.39 4.44
C ILE A 37 1.69 -6.33 3.48
N GLU A 38 0.78 -6.74 2.60
CA GLU A 38 0.06 -5.83 1.70
C GLU A 38 -1.39 -5.71 2.13
N PHE A 39 -1.85 -4.49 2.36
CA PHE A 39 -3.23 -4.16 2.72
C PHE A 39 -4.05 -3.89 1.46
N GLY A 40 -5.31 -4.32 1.47
CA GLY A 40 -6.22 -4.18 0.32
C GLY A 40 -5.83 -5.04 -0.87
N ALA A 41 -5.13 -6.15 -0.64
CA ALA A 41 -4.65 -7.03 -1.69
C ALA A 41 -5.80 -7.64 -2.50
N TYR A 42 -5.63 -7.73 -3.81
CA TYR A 42 -6.62 -8.33 -4.71
C TYR A 42 -6.62 -9.86 -4.60
N LYS A 43 -7.80 -10.48 -4.77
CA LYS A 43 -7.95 -11.94 -4.89
C LYS A 43 -7.06 -12.50 -6.02
N ASN A 44 -7.01 -11.82 -7.15
CA ASN A 44 -6.04 -12.13 -8.21
C ASN A 44 -4.65 -11.65 -7.79
N LYS A 45 -3.84 -12.57 -7.28
CA LYS A 45 -2.49 -12.30 -6.75
C LYS A 45 -1.58 -11.55 -7.74
N LYS A 46 -1.72 -11.77 -9.05
CA LYS A 46 -0.91 -11.11 -10.09
C LYS A 46 -1.08 -9.59 -10.10
N ARG A 47 -2.20 -9.09 -9.54
CA ARG A 47 -2.50 -7.66 -9.46
C ARG A 47 -1.92 -6.97 -8.23
N ASN A 48 -1.38 -7.70 -7.27
CA ASN A 48 -0.89 -7.13 -6.01
C ASN A 48 0.42 -6.38 -6.22
N PHE A 49 0.61 -5.31 -5.45
CA PHE A 49 1.77 -4.42 -5.57
C PHE A 49 3.06 -5.07 -5.10
N ASN A 50 2.99 -6.03 -4.15
CA ASN A 50 4.16 -6.77 -3.69
C ASN A 50 4.95 -7.44 -4.83
N ASN A 51 4.30 -7.79 -5.92
CA ASN A 51 4.95 -8.41 -7.09
C ASN A 51 5.86 -7.46 -7.88
N PHE A 52 5.72 -6.16 -7.68
CA PHE A 52 6.48 -5.16 -8.43
C PHE A 52 7.71 -4.63 -7.70
N PHE A 53 7.88 -4.98 -6.41
CA PHE A 53 9.08 -4.65 -5.65
C PHE A 53 10.21 -5.63 -5.90
N LYS A 54 11.45 -5.16 -5.81
CA LYS A 54 12.62 -6.03 -5.84
C LYS A 54 12.88 -6.68 -4.48
N GLY A 55 13.37 -7.91 -4.46
CA GLY A 55 13.92 -8.56 -3.25
C GLY A 55 12.90 -8.94 -2.18
N ASN A 56 11.60 -8.89 -2.47
CA ASN A 56 10.56 -9.30 -1.54
C ASN A 56 10.49 -10.83 -1.45
N SER A 57 10.85 -11.41 -0.30
CA SER A 57 10.93 -12.86 -0.12
C SER A 57 9.60 -13.50 0.30
N TYR A 58 8.84 -12.81 1.14
CA TYR A 58 7.52 -13.25 1.61
C TYR A 58 6.61 -12.06 1.85
N CYS A 59 5.39 -12.14 1.35
CA CYS A 59 4.36 -11.14 1.59
C CYS A 59 3.04 -11.79 2.00
N LYS A 60 2.61 -11.51 3.23
CA LYS A 60 1.25 -11.78 3.69
C LYS A 60 0.31 -10.80 3.01
N LEU A 61 -0.79 -11.30 2.49
CA LEU A 61 -1.81 -10.49 1.83
C LEU A 61 -2.99 -10.27 2.78
N SER A 62 -3.60 -9.09 2.77
CA SER A 62 -4.77 -8.83 3.60
C SER A 62 -5.86 -8.07 2.85
N ASN A 63 -7.10 -8.37 3.18
CA ASN A 63 -8.27 -7.69 2.68
C ASN A 63 -9.39 -7.73 3.72
N ILE A 64 -10.38 -6.85 3.61
CA ILE A 64 -11.60 -6.89 4.41
C ILE A 64 -12.42 -8.15 4.12
N TYR A 65 -12.32 -8.67 2.89
CA TYR A 65 -12.95 -9.92 2.47
C TYR A 65 -12.10 -11.13 2.84
N ASP A 66 -12.74 -12.23 3.22
CA ASP A 66 -12.09 -13.51 3.40
C ASP A 66 -12.00 -14.23 2.04
N TYR A 67 -10.78 -14.55 1.63
CA TYR A 67 -10.55 -15.27 0.37
C TYR A 67 -10.28 -16.77 0.56
N ASN A 68 -10.39 -17.28 1.82
CA ASN A 68 -10.14 -18.69 2.16
C ASN A 68 -8.80 -19.22 1.58
N HIS A 69 -7.74 -18.43 1.74
CA HIS A 69 -6.44 -18.77 1.20
C HIS A 69 -5.34 -18.53 2.25
N THR A 70 -4.38 -19.46 2.37
CA THR A 70 -3.35 -19.46 3.43
C THR A 70 -2.47 -18.19 3.46
N ASP A 71 -2.25 -17.56 2.30
CA ASP A 71 -1.46 -16.33 2.22
C ASP A 71 -2.27 -15.08 2.59
N TYR A 72 -3.60 -15.19 2.68
CA TYR A 72 -4.48 -14.08 3.03
C TYR A 72 -4.86 -14.10 4.50
N VAL A 73 -5.03 -12.91 5.04
CA VAL A 73 -5.66 -12.69 6.33
C VAL A 73 -6.81 -11.69 6.15
N LYS A 74 -7.97 -12.03 6.67
CA LYS A 74 -9.09 -11.09 6.76
C LYS A 74 -8.73 -10.01 7.76
N LEU A 75 -8.69 -8.76 7.32
CA LEU A 75 -8.27 -7.63 8.12
C LEU A 75 -9.12 -6.39 7.82
N ASP A 76 -9.87 -5.96 8.81
CA ASP A 76 -10.58 -4.69 8.80
C ASP A 76 -9.67 -3.60 9.36
N LEU A 77 -9.25 -2.67 8.51
CA LEU A 77 -8.30 -1.61 8.86
C LEU A 77 -8.90 -0.52 9.76
N THR A 78 -10.23 -0.50 9.92
CA THR A 78 -10.91 0.42 10.86
C THR A 78 -10.85 -0.07 12.31
N LYS A 79 -10.47 -1.35 12.52
CA LYS A 79 -10.43 -2.03 13.82
C LYS A 79 -9.01 -2.29 14.28
N LYS A 80 -8.87 -2.71 15.54
CA LYS A 80 -7.60 -3.20 16.08
C LYS A 80 -7.14 -4.45 15.33
N PHE A 81 -5.87 -4.48 14.92
CA PHE A 81 -5.32 -5.62 14.18
C PHE A 81 -5.04 -6.82 15.08
N LYS A 82 -5.58 -7.97 14.70
CA LYS A 82 -5.24 -9.25 15.34
C LYS A 82 -3.96 -9.84 14.71
N LEU A 83 -2.90 -9.03 14.68
CA LEU A 83 -1.59 -9.39 14.13
C LEU A 83 -0.53 -9.25 15.22
N LYS A 84 0.51 -10.07 15.14
CA LYS A 84 1.63 -10.04 16.09
C LYS A 84 2.39 -8.71 15.97
N LYS A 85 2.69 -8.08 17.11
CA LYS A 85 3.51 -6.85 17.15
C LYS A 85 4.92 -7.12 16.60
N ASN A 86 5.51 -6.09 15.99
CA ASN A 86 6.88 -6.14 15.48
C ASN A 86 7.15 -7.35 14.56
N SER A 87 6.21 -7.71 13.67
CA SER A 87 6.31 -8.91 12.84
C SER A 87 6.69 -8.64 11.38
N PHE A 88 6.45 -7.42 10.90
CA PHE A 88 6.70 -7.09 9.50
C PHE A 88 7.84 -6.08 9.33
N ASN A 89 8.69 -6.34 8.35
CA ASN A 89 9.74 -5.41 7.92
C ASN A 89 9.17 -4.34 6.98
N ASN A 90 8.16 -4.70 6.19
CA ASN A 90 7.55 -3.79 5.23
C ASN A 90 6.03 -3.87 5.28
N ILE A 91 5.38 -2.72 5.17
CA ILE A 91 3.93 -2.60 5.01
C ILE A 91 3.67 -1.90 3.68
N ILE A 92 2.85 -2.51 2.85
CA ILE A 92 2.49 -2.05 1.52
C ILE A 92 1.01 -1.67 1.56
N ILE A 93 0.69 -0.39 1.22
CA ILE A 93 -0.68 0.12 1.27
C ILE A 93 -0.94 1.08 0.10
N PHE A 94 -1.52 0.56 -0.98
CA PHE A 94 -1.82 1.31 -2.19
C PHE A 94 -3.31 1.37 -2.47
N ASN A 95 -3.84 2.57 -2.62
CA ASN A 95 -5.24 2.83 -2.98
C ASN A 95 -6.21 2.14 -1.99
N VAL A 96 -6.02 2.41 -0.71
CA VAL A 96 -6.80 1.84 0.39
C VAL A 96 -7.27 2.93 1.35
N LEU A 97 -6.40 3.89 1.69
CA LEU A 97 -6.70 4.88 2.72
C LEU A 97 -7.88 5.78 2.36
N GLU A 98 -8.08 6.03 1.08
CA GLU A 98 -9.24 6.79 0.57
C GLU A 98 -10.58 6.12 0.86
N HIS A 99 -10.59 4.81 1.10
CA HIS A 99 -11.77 4.01 1.39
C HIS A 99 -12.06 3.86 2.90
N LEU A 100 -11.24 4.45 3.76
CA LEU A 100 -11.41 4.37 5.21
C LEU A 100 -12.05 5.66 5.73
N PRO A 101 -13.13 5.59 6.52
CA PRO A 101 -13.77 6.77 7.09
C PRO A 101 -12.89 7.47 8.13
N ASP A 102 -11.95 6.75 8.75
CA ASP A 102 -10.91 7.29 9.63
C ASP A 102 -9.58 6.56 9.42
N THR A 103 -8.53 7.35 9.22
CA THR A 103 -7.18 6.84 9.01
C THR A 103 -6.31 6.81 10.28
N LYS A 104 -6.78 7.38 11.39
CA LYS A 104 -5.99 7.46 12.63
C LYS A 104 -5.65 6.08 13.18
N ASN A 105 -6.64 5.18 13.23
CA ASN A 105 -6.46 3.83 13.74
C ASN A 105 -5.46 3.04 12.90
N VAL A 106 -5.55 3.11 11.58
CA VAL A 106 -4.65 2.32 10.71
C VAL A 106 -3.19 2.69 10.92
N PHE A 107 -2.85 3.97 11.11
CA PHE A 107 -1.46 4.38 11.35
C PHE A 107 -0.94 3.97 12.75
N ILE A 108 -1.82 3.88 13.75
CA ILE A 108 -1.48 3.34 15.06
C ILE A 108 -1.16 1.85 14.95
N GLU A 109 -2.05 1.10 14.30
CA GLU A 109 -1.91 -0.34 14.16
C GLU A 109 -0.73 -0.73 13.24
N ILE A 110 -0.50 0.03 12.17
CA ILE A 110 0.72 -0.10 11.34
C ILE A 110 1.97 0.00 12.20
N LYS A 111 2.06 1.01 13.07
CA LYS A 111 3.21 1.18 13.96
C LYS A 111 3.39 0.01 14.93
N ASN A 112 2.28 -0.57 15.41
CA ASN A 112 2.32 -1.71 16.33
C ASN A 112 2.89 -2.97 15.69
N ILE A 113 2.55 -3.25 14.43
CA ILE A 113 2.98 -4.48 13.74
C ILE A 113 4.30 -4.33 12.97
N LEU A 114 4.74 -3.09 12.72
CA LEU A 114 5.98 -2.78 12.03
C LEU A 114 7.17 -3.01 12.96
N LYS A 115 8.21 -3.68 12.48
CA LYS A 115 9.48 -3.84 13.20
C LYS A 115 10.23 -2.51 13.33
N LYS A 116 11.14 -2.45 14.29
CA LYS A 116 12.13 -1.36 14.36
C LYS A 116 12.88 -1.29 13.03
N ASN A 117 13.01 -0.08 12.49
CA ASN A 117 13.58 0.19 11.16
C ASN A 117 12.79 -0.41 9.98
N GLY A 118 11.55 -0.82 10.21
CA GLY A 118 10.65 -1.24 9.14
C GLY A 118 10.16 -0.05 8.30
N VAL A 119 9.66 -0.34 7.12
CA VAL A 119 9.25 0.66 6.12
C VAL A 119 7.77 0.54 5.79
N VAL A 120 7.09 1.65 5.67
CA VAL A 120 5.73 1.74 5.12
C VAL A 120 5.80 2.38 3.75
N ILE A 121 5.19 1.74 2.76
CA ILE A 121 5.18 2.22 1.38
C ILE A 121 3.74 2.19 0.89
N GLY A 122 3.29 3.29 0.33
CA GLY A 122 1.93 3.38 -0.18
C GLY A 122 1.68 4.59 -1.04
N SER A 123 0.48 4.67 -1.55
CA SER A 123 -0.05 5.87 -2.20
C SER A 123 -1.57 5.85 -2.20
N THR A 124 -2.17 7.03 -2.41
CA THR A 124 -3.60 7.23 -2.62
C THR A 124 -3.80 8.01 -3.91
N PRO A 125 -4.94 7.87 -4.59
CA PRO A 125 -5.27 8.71 -5.74
C PRO A 125 -5.56 10.14 -5.27
N PHE A 126 -5.12 11.13 -6.06
CA PHE A 126 -5.52 12.53 -5.88
C PHE A 126 -6.39 12.98 -7.05
N ILE A 127 -5.90 12.86 -8.28
CA ILE A 127 -6.66 13.13 -9.50
C ILE A 127 -7.21 11.79 -10.01
N TYR A 128 -8.40 11.44 -9.55
CA TYR A 128 -9.09 10.21 -9.96
C TYR A 128 -10.60 10.37 -9.75
N GLN A 129 -11.39 9.72 -10.60
CA GLN A 129 -12.85 9.74 -10.44
C GLN A 129 -13.27 9.14 -9.09
N ILE A 130 -14.41 9.58 -8.57
CA ILE A 130 -15.02 8.97 -7.39
C ILE A 130 -15.35 7.52 -7.71
N HIS A 131 -14.93 6.60 -6.85
CA HIS A 131 -15.12 5.16 -7.05
C HIS A 131 -15.37 4.46 -5.71
N GLY A 132 -16.40 3.64 -5.65
CA GLY A 132 -16.69 2.88 -4.43
C GLY A 132 -15.94 1.55 -4.38
N ALA A 133 -15.32 1.25 -3.21
CA ALA A 133 -14.82 -0.09 -2.93
C ALA A 133 -14.67 -0.35 -1.40
N PRO A 134 -15.72 -0.32 -0.59
CA PRO A 134 -17.14 -0.01 -0.87
C PRO A 134 -17.45 1.49 -0.98
N ASN A 135 -16.70 2.37 -0.33
CA ASN A 135 -16.90 3.82 -0.30
C ASN A 135 -15.61 4.56 -0.66
N ASP A 136 -15.72 5.84 -1.03
CA ASP A 136 -14.60 6.70 -1.38
C ASP A 136 -14.74 8.01 -0.61
N TYR A 137 -13.93 8.21 0.43
CA TYR A 137 -14.10 9.30 1.38
C TYR A 137 -13.13 10.45 1.15
N PHE A 138 -11.88 10.18 0.69
CA PHE A 138 -10.82 11.17 0.76
C PHE A 138 -9.98 11.28 -0.51
N ARG A 139 -9.47 12.50 -0.72
CA ARG A 139 -8.32 12.83 -1.56
C ARG A 139 -7.29 13.51 -0.69
N PHE A 140 -6.21 12.79 -0.38
CA PHE A 140 -5.20 13.26 0.55
C PHE A 140 -4.15 14.10 -0.15
N THR A 141 -3.80 15.24 0.45
CA THR A 141 -2.69 16.06 -0.01
C THR A 141 -1.34 15.53 0.52
N LYS A 142 -0.26 16.00 -0.09
CA LYS A 142 1.10 15.76 0.41
C LYS A 142 1.27 16.22 1.86
N ASP A 143 0.76 17.40 2.18
CA ASP A 143 0.90 18.01 3.51
C ASP A 143 0.15 17.21 4.57
N PHE A 144 -1.05 16.68 4.23
CA PHE A 144 -1.76 15.77 5.12
C PHE A 144 -0.88 14.59 5.53
N PHE A 145 -0.28 13.88 4.57
CA PHE A 145 0.58 12.75 4.88
C PHE A 145 1.81 13.15 5.68
N TYR A 146 2.49 14.22 5.28
CA TYR A 146 3.68 14.67 5.98
C TYR A 146 3.37 14.99 7.45
N GLU A 147 2.32 15.80 7.72
CA GLU A 147 1.95 16.18 9.07
C GLU A 147 1.48 15.01 9.96
N HIS A 148 0.77 14.04 9.37
CA HIS A 148 0.27 12.88 10.12
C HIS A 148 1.34 11.80 10.33
N LEU A 149 2.25 11.62 9.39
CA LEU A 149 3.26 10.56 9.45
C LEU A 149 4.50 10.97 10.23
N LYS A 150 4.95 12.23 10.17
CA LYS A 150 6.14 12.70 10.90
C LYS A 150 6.03 12.52 12.43
N LYS A 151 4.80 12.53 12.96
CA LYS A 151 4.54 12.29 14.38
C LYS A 151 4.71 10.81 14.80
N LYS A 152 4.72 9.91 13.84
CA LYS A 152 4.70 8.45 14.07
C LYS A 152 5.95 7.74 13.53
N PHE A 153 6.56 8.26 12.48
CA PHE A 153 7.68 7.65 11.77
C PHE A 153 8.88 8.60 11.74
N LYS A 154 10.09 8.03 11.88
CA LYS A 154 11.32 8.81 12.01
C LYS A 154 11.68 9.56 10.71
N ASN A 155 11.54 8.91 9.57
CA ASN A 155 11.83 9.48 8.26
C ASN A 155 10.59 9.37 7.39
N VAL A 156 10.10 10.49 6.91
CA VAL A 156 8.91 10.59 6.06
C VAL A 156 9.29 11.25 4.74
N TYR A 157 8.99 10.59 3.65
CA TYR A 157 9.16 11.11 2.31
C TYR A 157 7.83 11.03 1.56
N VAL A 158 7.32 12.16 1.10
CA VAL A 158 6.05 12.27 0.36
C VAL A 158 6.31 13.01 -0.96
N LYS A 159 5.86 12.44 -2.06
CA LYS A 159 5.93 13.05 -3.41
C LYS A 159 4.61 13.67 -3.79
#